data_f25abb9ddb49c0dabd46cad26ed88987
#
_entry.id   f25abb9ddb49c0dabd46cad26ed88987
#
_cell.length_a   1.000
_cell.length_b   1.000
_cell.length_c   1.000
_cell.angle_alpha   90.00
_cell.angle_beta   90.00
_cell.angle_gamma   90.00
#
_symmetry.space_group_name_H-M   'P 1'
#
loop_
_entity.id
_entity.type
_entity.pdbx_description
1 polymer ?
#
loop_
_entity_poly.entity_id
_entity_poly.type
_entity_poly.pdbx_seq_one_letter_code
_entity_poly.pdbx_strand_id
1 'polypeptide(L)'
;ETENYRWFEDVILRDLLGFPEGLIRNSKDKNNVEYAFKDPQGNNSVLFEAKGTKTKNLYANQGRNNPSQATPIDQTYDNLTRFPHMQFGVCTNYQKFILMDKNLKFSALQEFDFLSTKNNDEKLKEFIGIFSYQSLVIKKDISKFKTESDNADKELTTEFYKLFHETRLMLIKAFKAKQN
;
A
#
# COMPACT_ATOMS: atom_id res chain seq x y z
N GLU A 1 -20.84 9.17 4.70
CA GLU A 1 -19.41 9.39 4.40
C GLU A 1 -18.72 10.20 5.52
N THR A 2 -19.30 11.29 6.00
CA THR A 2 -18.69 12.17 7.00
C THR A 2 -18.39 11.47 8.34
N GLU A 3 -19.20 10.52 8.79
CA GLU A 3 -18.99 9.76 10.03
C GLU A 3 -17.79 8.80 9.92
N ASN A 4 -17.60 8.19 8.76
CA ASN A 4 -16.46 7.28 8.51
C ASN A 4 -15.12 8.04 8.51
N TYR A 5 -15.09 9.27 8.01
CA TYR A 5 -13.88 10.11 8.05
C TYR A 5 -13.48 10.46 9.48
N ARG A 6 -14.44 10.88 10.32
CA ARG A 6 -14.16 11.18 11.73
C ARG A 6 -13.65 9.98 12.50
N TRP A 7 -14.29 8.83 12.33
CA TRP A 7 -13.83 7.60 12.97
C TRP A 7 -12.41 7.24 12.52
N PHE A 8 -12.12 7.35 11.23
CA PHE A 8 -10.79 7.07 10.70
C PHE A 8 -9.74 8.04 11.26
N GLU A 9 -10.04 9.32 11.28
CA GLU A 9 -9.14 10.36 11.81
C GLU A 9 -8.91 10.19 13.31
N ASP A 10 -9.99 10.07 14.07
CA ASP A 10 -9.92 10.08 15.53
C ASP A 10 -9.42 8.75 16.07
N VAL A 11 -10.01 7.64 15.63
CA VAL A 11 -9.73 6.32 16.22
C VAL A 11 -8.51 5.67 15.56
N ILE A 12 -8.45 5.65 14.23
CA ILE A 12 -7.36 4.94 13.55
C ILE A 12 -6.10 5.79 13.49
N LEU A 13 -6.18 6.98 12.90
CA LEU A 13 -4.97 7.78 12.68
C LEU A 13 -4.42 8.33 14.00
N ARG A 14 -5.26 8.97 14.83
CA ARG A 14 -4.80 9.60 16.05
C ARG A 14 -4.59 8.62 17.19
N ASP A 15 -5.64 7.92 17.62
CA ASP A 15 -5.60 7.14 18.86
C ASP A 15 -4.81 5.83 18.70
N LEU A 16 -4.95 5.14 17.55
CA LEU A 16 -4.28 3.85 17.31
C LEU A 16 -2.89 4.01 16.71
N LEU A 17 -2.75 4.84 15.67
CA LEU A 17 -1.50 4.98 14.92
C LEU A 17 -0.63 6.15 15.38
N GLY A 18 -1.13 7.00 16.26
CA GLY A 18 -0.37 8.09 16.91
C GLY A 18 -0.05 9.27 16.00
N PHE A 19 -0.83 9.52 14.95
CA PHE A 19 -0.65 10.70 14.12
C PHE A 19 -1.12 11.96 14.87
N PRO A 20 -0.28 13.01 14.97
CA PRO A 20 -0.62 14.22 15.71
C PRO A 20 -1.81 14.96 15.10
N GLU A 21 -2.73 15.46 15.91
CA GLU A 21 -3.94 16.17 15.49
C GLU A 21 -3.54 17.42 14.69
N GLY A 22 -2.85 18.21 14.73
CA GLY A 22 -2.56 19.43 13.94
C GLY A 22 -1.82 19.19 12.62
N LEU A 23 -1.45 17.96 12.34
CA LEU A 23 -0.66 17.61 11.15
C LEU A 23 -1.50 16.93 10.06
N ILE A 24 -2.78 16.68 10.34
CA ILE A 24 -3.73 16.13 9.37
C ILE A 24 -4.16 17.26 8.45
N ARG A 25 -3.71 17.24 7.21
CA ARG A 25 -4.23 18.13 6.17
C ARG A 25 -5.38 17.46 5.45
N ASN A 26 -6.57 17.94 5.69
CA ASN A 26 -7.73 17.61 4.90
C ASN A 26 -7.58 18.21 3.50
N SER A 27 -7.93 17.45 2.46
CA SER A 27 -7.70 17.71 1.03
C SER A 27 -8.46 18.87 0.39
N LYS A 28 -8.92 19.82 1.15
CA LYS A 28 -9.46 21.07 0.57
C LYS A 28 -8.38 21.95 -0.09
N ASP A 29 -7.12 21.58 0.05
CA ASP A 29 -6.02 22.18 -0.68
C ASP A 29 -5.95 21.63 -2.11
N LYS A 30 -5.58 22.49 -3.06
CA LYS A 30 -5.51 22.30 -4.52
C LYS A 30 -4.79 21.05 -5.07
N ASN A 31 -4.29 20.17 -4.20
CA ASN A 31 -3.47 19.00 -4.56
C ASN A 31 -4.18 17.65 -4.50
N ASN A 32 -5.49 17.61 -4.23
CA ASN A 32 -6.32 16.38 -4.24
C ASN A 32 -5.79 15.20 -3.39
N VAL A 33 -5.00 15.46 -2.35
CA VAL A 33 -4.55 14.44 -1.38
C VAL A 33 -5.49 14.44 -0.19
N GLU A 34 -6.06 13.29 0.20
CA GLU A 34 -7.02 13.26 1.30
C GLU A 34 -6.34 13.55 2.65
N TYR A 35 -5.19 12.91 2.91
CA TYR A 35 -4.41 13.16 4.12
C TYR A 35 -2.92 13.27 3.79
N ALA A 36 -2.28 14.29 4.29
CA ALA A 36 -0.83 14.44 4.26
C ALA A 36 -0.32 14.80 5.66
N PHE A 37 0.67 14.06 6.13
CA PHE A 37 1.25 14.24 7.45
C PHE A 37 2.66 14.78 7.35
N LYS A 38 2.96 15.69 8.28
CA LYS A 38 4.29 16.31 8.35
C LYS A 38 5.17 15.60 9.37
N ASP A 39 6.47 15.63 9.10
CA ASP A 39 7.49 15.31 10.08
C ASP A 39 7.65 16.46 11.11
N PRO A 40 8.43 16.25 12.19
CA PRO A 40 8.67 17.29 13.19
C PRO A 40 9.35 18.54 12.64
N GLN A 41 9.97 18.45 11.46
CA GLN A 41 10.61 19.57 10.75
C GLN A 41 9.62 20.34 9.87
N GLY A 42 8.37 19.91 9.79
CA GLY A 42 7.31 20.54 9.02
C GLY A 42 7.25 20.11 7.54
N ASN A 43 8.07 19.14 7.10
CA ASN A 43 8.01 18.62 5.74
C ASN A 43 6.92 17.58 5.60
N ASN A 44 6.23 17.56 4.47
CA ASN A 44 5.30 16.47 4.16
C ASN A 44 6.07 15.15 4.06
N SER A 45 5.70 14.14 4.83
CA SER A 45 6.47 12.91 5.00
C SER A 45 5.74 11.65 4.55
N VAL A 46 4.44 11.57 4.79
CA VAL A 46 3.59 10.45 4.40
C VAL A 46 2.23 10.95 3.95
N LEU A 47 1.61 10.27 3.01
CA LEU A 47 0.23 10.53 2.61
C LEU A 47 -0.66 9.30 2.81
N PHE A 48 -1.95 9.54 3.04
CA PHE A 48 -2.99 8.52 2.97
C PHE A 48 -4.03 8.93 1.94
N GLU A 49 -4.30 8.03 1.00
CA GLU A 49 -5.40 8.12 0.05
C GLU A 49 -6.51 7.18 0.53
N ALA A 50 -7.55 7.73 1.12
CA ALA A 50 -8.67 6.95 1.63
C ALA A 50 -9.81 6.91 0.61
N LYS A 51 -10.28 5.71 0.30
CA LYS A 51 -11.46 5.49 -0.53
C LYS A 51 -12.62 5.01 0.32
N GLY A 52 -13.83 5.35 -0.08
CA GLY A 52 -15.02 4.89 0.64
C GLY A 52 -15.12 3.36 0.68
N THR A 53 -15.80 2.84 1.69
CA THR A 53 -16.01 1.40 1.92
C THR A 53 -16.68 0.67 0.75
N LYS A 54 -17.30 1.39 -0.19
CA LYS A 54 -17.85 0.85 -1.43
C LYS A 54 -16.77 0.43 -2.44
N THR A 55 -15.57 0.98 -2.32
CA THR A 55 -14.42 0.63 -3.16
C THR A 55 -13.76 -0.64 -2.63
N LYS A 56 -14.22 -1.80 -3.08
CA LYS A 56 -13.72 -3.09 -2.58
C LYS A 56 -12.35 -3.46 -3.13
N ASN A 57 -12.06 -3.07 -4.37
CA ASN A 57 -10.78 -3.37 -5.04
C ASN A 57 -10.02 -2.07 -5.32
N LEU A 58 -8.91 -1.87 -4.61
CA LEU A 58 -8.06 -0.69 -4.75
C LEU A 58 -7.18 -0.72 -6.01
N TYR A 59 -7.05 -1.89 -6.64
CA TYR A 59 -6.33 -2.08 -7.90
C TYR A 59 -7.24 -1.97 -9.14
N ALA A 60 -8.56 -1.82 -8.96
CA ALA A 60 -9.49 -1.69 -10.06
C ALA A 60 -9.72 -0.22 -10.42
N ASN A 61 -9.88 0.04 -11.72
CA ASN A 61 -10.30 1.34 -12.22
C ASN A 61 -11.68 1.69 -11.65
N GLN A 62 -11.84 2.90 -11.12
CA GLN A 62 -13.05 3.38 -10.48
C GLN A 62 -14.03 4.04 -11.46
N GLY A 63 -13.62 4.34 -12.66
CA GLY A 63 -14.45 4.97 -13.69
C GLY A 63 -15.24 3.96 -14.52
N ARG A 64 -16.55 3.96 -14.38
CA ARG A 64 -17.43 3.06 -15.17
C ARG A 64 -17.34 3.26 -16.68
N ASN A 65 -16.97 4.46 -17.14
CA ASN A 65 -17.01 4.86 -18.55
C ASN A 65 -15.69 5.42 -19.08
N ASN A 66 -14.61 5.42 -18.30
CA ASN A 66 -13.33 5.96 -18.73
C ASN A 66 -12.17 5.03 -18.32
N PRO A 67 -11.71 4.16 -19.23
CA PRO A 67 -10.61 3.23 -18.95
C PRO A 67 -9.26 3.92 -18.69
N SER A 68 -9.14 5.22 -18.97
CA SER A 68 -7.94 5.99 -18.66
C SER A 68 -7.92 6.57 -17.24
N GLN A 69 -8.95 6.35 -16.42
CA GLN A 69 -8.92 6.76 -15.04
C GLN A 69 -8.00 5.85 -14.23
N ALA A 70 -7.07 6.47 -13.51
CA ALA A 70 -6.14 5.80 -12.63
C ALA A 70 -6.86 4.99 -11.53
N THR A 71 -6.29 3.85 -11.15
CA THR A 71 -6.74 3.11 -9.97
C THR A 71 -6.45 3.91 -8.69
N PRO A 72 -7.07 3.59 -7.54
CA PRO A 72 -6.68 4.18 -6.26
C PRO A 72 -5.18 4.06 -5.96
N ILE A 73 -4.57 2.95 -6.33
CA ILE A 73 -3.11 2.73 -6.21
C ILE A 73 -2.34 3.71 -7.10
N ASP A 74 -2.71 3.85 -8.38
CA ASP A 74 -2.07 4.80 -9.29
C ASP A 74 -2.19 6.24 -8.78
N GLN A 75 -3.38 6.63 -8.28
CA GLN A 75 -3.62 7.96 -7.70
C GLN A 75 -2.72 8.20 -6.48
N THR A 76 -2.60 7.19 -5.61
CA THR A 76 -1.72 7.27 -4.44
C THR A 76 -0.27 7.47 -4.86
N TYR A 77 0.19 6.71 -5.84
CA TYR A 77 1.55 6.81 -6.36
C TYR A 77 1.80 8.16 -7.04
N ASP A 78 0.89 8.61 -7.88
CA ASP A 78 0.99 9.92 -8.56
C ASP A 78 1.06 11.07 -7.53
N ASN A 79 0.22 11.01 -6.49
CA ASN A 79 0.24 11.97 -5.40
C ASN A 79 1.59 11.92 -4.65
N LEU A 80 2.08 10.71 -4.36
CA LEU A 80 3.35 10.50 -3.68
C LEU A 80 4.54 11.09 -4.46
N THR A 81 4.53 10.97 -5.78
CA THR A 81 5.62 11.48 -6.64
C THR A 81 5.64 13.00 -6.75
N ARG A 82 4.50 13.67 -6.54
CA ARG A 82 4.41 15.15 -6.57
C ARG A 82 5.09 15.83 -5.40
N PHE A 83 5.32 15.13 -4.29
CA PHE A 83 5.92 15.71 -3.08
C PHE A 83 7.37 15.21 -2.93
N PRO A 84 8.38 16.13 -3.01
CA PRO A 84 9.80 15.74 -3.01
C PRO A 84 10.21 14.95 -1.75
N HIS A 85 9.70 15.33 -0.59
CA HIS A 85 10.10 14.79 0.71
C HIS A 85 9.23 13.61 1.20
N MET A 86 8.15 13.27 0.50
CA MET A 86 7.36 12.09 0.82
C MET A 86 8.04 10.84 0.32
N GLN A 87 8.17 9.87 1.20
CA GLN A 87 8.70 8.55 0.85
C GLN A 87 7.59 7.51 0.77
N PHE A 88 6.65 7.54 1.71
CA PHE A 88 5.60 6.54 1.83
C PHE A 88 4.22 7.11 1.52
N GLY A 89 3.42 6.28 0.88
CA GLY A 89 1.99 6.48 0.69
C GLY A 89 1.20 5.28 1.16
N VAL A 90 0.02 5.51 1.71
CA VAL A 90 -0.91 4.46 2.12
C VAL A 90 -2.20 4.64 1.36
N CYS A 91 -2.59 3.62 0.57
CA CYS A 91 -3.90 3.54 -0.04
C CYS A 91 -4.81 2.68 0.83
N THR A 92 -6.00 3.18 1.18
CA THR A 92 -6.92 2.43 2.04
C THR A 92 -8.38 2.60 1.65
N ASN A 93 -9.19 1.57 1.91
CA ASN A 93 -10.65 1.62 1.90
C ASN A 93 -11.23 1.36 3.31
N TYR A 94 -10.44 1.68 4.35
CA TYR A 94 -10.72 1.43 5.77
C TYR A 94 -10.65 -0.05 6.21
N GLN A 95 -10.70 -0.99 5.27
CA GLN A 95 -10.49 -2.40 5.54
C GLN A 95 -9.09 -2.83 5.10
N LYS A 96 -8.74 -2.54 3.87
CA LYS A 96 -7.40 -2.82 3.33
C LYS A 96 -6.51 -1.60 3.45
N PHE A 97 -5.28 -1.83 3.86
CA PHE A 97 -4.22 -0.83 3.92
C PHE A 97 -3.06 -1.33 3.07
N ILE A 98 -2.68 -0.53 2.08
CA ILE A 98 -1.62 -0.84 1.14
C ILE A 98 -0.53 0.21 1.29
N LEU A 99 0.62 -0.20 1.80
CA LEU A 99 1.79 0.65 1.95
C LEU A 99 2.59 0.65 0.65
N MET A 100 2.97 1.83 0.22
CA MET A 100 3.75 2.07 -1.00
C MET A 100 5.00 2.88 -0.67
N ASP A 101 6.12 2.54 -1.32
CA ASP A 101 7.36 3.33 -1.30
C ASP A 101 7.51 4.04 -2.64
N LYS A 102 7.81 5.33 -2.61
CA LYS A 102 8.05 6.15 -3.81
C LYS A 102 9.11 5.56 -4.75
N ASN A 103 10.08 4.84 -4.20
CA ASN A 103 11.18 4.25 -4.97
C ASN A 103 10.81 2.89 -5.60
N LEU A 104 9.70 2.29 -5.17
CA LEU A 104 9.19 1.03 -5.70
C LEU A 104 7.98 1.29 -6.59
N LYS A 105 8.26 1.70 -7.82
CA LYS A 105 7.24 2.10 -8.78
C LYS A 105 6.16 1.01 -8.96
N PHE A 106 4.90 1.36 -8.67
CA PHE A 106 3.70 0.51 -8.83
C PHE A 106 3.69 -0.81 -8.05
N SER A 107 4.60 -1.01 -7.10
CA SER A 107 4.59 -2.16 -6.21
C SER A 107 4.06 -1.79 -4.84
N ALA A 108 3.14 -2.58 -4.31
CA ALA A 108 2.82 -2.55 -2.90
C ALA A 108 4.02 -3.06 -2.11
N LEU A 109 4.43 -2.32 -1.09
CA LEU A 109 5.47 -2.78 -0.18
C LEU A 109 4.90 -3.76 0.84
N GLN A 110 3.68 -3.50 1.30
CA GLN A 110 2.94 -4.31 2.25
C GLN A 110 1.44 -4.12 2.05
N GLU A 111 0.71 -5.23 2.08
CA GLU A 111 -0.76 -5.22 2.14
C GLU A 111 -1.23 -5.77 3.49
N PHE A 112 -2.23 -5.13 4.07
CA PHE A 112 -2.79 -5.52 5.35
C PHE A 112 -4.32 -5.46 5.32
N ASP A 113 -4.98 -6.54 5.75
CA ASP A 113 -6.43 -6.56 5.98
C ASP A 113 -6.71 -6.25 7.45
N PHE A 114 -7.24 -5.06 7.73
CA PHE A 114 -7.52 -4.61 9.09
C PHE A 114 -8.52 -5.51 9.84
N LEU A 115 -9.41 -6.21 9.13
CA LEU A 115 -10.31 -7.16 9.77
C LEU A 115 -9.58 -8.35 10.42
N SER A 116 -8.36 -8.64 9.96
CA SER A 116 -7.52 -9.69 10.57
C SER A 116 -7.08 -9.37 12.00
N THR A 117 -7.19 -8.09 12.42
CA THR A 117 -6.87 -7.67 13.80
C THR A 117 -7.97 -8.03 14.80
N LYS A 118 -9.17 -8.35 14.31
CA LYS A 118 -10.31 -8.66 15.19
C LYS A 118 -9.99 -9.87 16.06
N ASN A 119 -9.99 -9.65 17.38
CA ASN A 119 -9.64 -10.66 18.37
C ASN A 119 -8.23 -11.27 18.19
N ASN A 120 -7.30 -10.51 17.60
CA ASN A 120 -5.93 -10.94 17.36
C ASN A 120 -4.94 -9.81 17.67
N ASP A 121 -4.43 -9.81 18.90
CA ASP A 121 -3.52 -8.78 19.41
C ASP A 121 -2.18 -8.75 18.66
N GLU A 122 -1.70 -9.88 18.16
CA GLU A 122 -0.45 -9.95 17.39
C GLU A 122 -0.62 -9.27 16.02
N LYS A 123 -1.75 -9.50 15.35
CA LYS A 123 -2.07 -8.79 14.12
C LYS A 123 -2.28 -7.30 14.33
N LEU A 124 -2.87 -6.91 15.46
CA LEU A 124 -3.00 -5.50 15.82
C LEU A 124 -1.62 -4.85 16.06
N LYS A 125 -0.72 -5.51 16.77
CA LYS A 125 0.66 -5.04 16.96
C LYS A 125 1.42 -4.94 15.64
N GLU A 126 1.26 -5.93 14.75
CA GLU A 126 1.83 -5.89 13.41
C GLU A 126 1.34 -4.67 12.62
N PHE A 127 0.02 -4.44 12.61
CA PHE A 127 -0.58 -3.27 11.97
C PHE A 127 -0.02 -1.95 12.51
N ILE A 128 0.02 -1.78 13.82
CA ILE A 128 0.59 -0.58 14.47
C ILE A 128 2.08 -0.44 14.14
N GLY A 129 2.82 -1.56 14.18
CA GLY A 129 4.23 -1.60 13.85
C GLY A 129 4.55 -1.09 12.44
N ILE A 130 3.67 -1.38 11.48
CA ILE A 130 3.83 -0.97 10.08
C ILE A 130 3.36 0.47 9.86
N PHE A 131 2.12 0.79 10.27
CA PHE A 131 1.40 1.99 9.82
C PHE A 131 1.46 3.17 10.79
N SER A 132 2.11 3.05 11.95
CA SER A 132 2.17 4.14 12.94
C SER A 132 2.97 5.34 12.46
N TYR A 133 2.66 6.51 13.01
CA TYR A 133 3.45 7.73 12.82
C TYR A 133 4.91 7.51 13.16
N GLN A 134 5.18 6.78 14.25
CA GLN A 134 6.55 6.46 14.66
C GLN A 134 7.31 5.68 13.58
N SER A 135 6.66 4.72 12.91
CA SER A 135 7.30 3.90 11.88
C SER A 135 7.45 4.63 10.56
N LEU A 136 6.38 5.25 10.07
CA LEU A 136 6.36 5.84 8.73
C LEU A 136 7.00 7.23 8.66
N VAL A 137 6.93 8.01 9.74
CA VAL A 137 7.38 9.41 9.71
C VAL A 137 8.67 9.61 10.47
N ILE A 138 8.79 9.06 11.69
CA ILE A 138 9.94 9.31 12.56
C ILE A 138 11.12 8.39 12.22
N LYS A 139 10.91 7.09 12.28
CA LYS A 139 11.97 6.12 12.01
C LYS A 139 12.27 5.99 10.53
N LYS A 140 11.23 6.08 9.69
CA LYS A 140 11.30 5.78 8.25
C LYS A 140 11.98 4.43 7.98
N ASP A 141 11.87 3.52 8.95
CA ASP A 141 12.51 2.21 8.92
C ASP A 141 11.49 1.15 8.55
N ILE A 142 11.46 0.86 7.27
CA ILE A 142 10.70 -0.26 6.68
C ILE A 142 11.67 -1.31 6.13
N SER A 143 12.95 -1.23 6.49
CA SER A 143 13.99 -2.12 5.98
C SER A 143 13.62 -3.60 6.20
N LYS A 144 13.02 -3.93 7.35
CA LYS A 144 12.53 -5.26 7.66
C LYS A 144 11.47 -5.74 6.66
N PHE A 145 10.48 -4.89 6.35
CA PHE A 145 9.40 -5.26 5.42
C PHE A 145 9.87 -5.31 3.97
N LYS A 146 10.79 -4.41 3.60
CA LYS A 146 11.41 -4.41 2.29
C LYS A 146 12.22 -5.69 2.04
N THR A 147 12.97 -6.15 3.03
CA THR A 147 13.75 -7.38 2.96
C THR A 147 12.83 -8.61 2.84
N GLU A 148 11.72 -8.65 3.57
CA GLU A 148 10.73 -9.73 3.49
C GLU A 148 10.04 -9.76 2.13
N SER A 149 9.67 -8.61 1.57
CA SER A 149 9.09 -8.49 0.22
C SER A 149 10.08 -8.90 -0.86
N ASP A 150 11.32 -8.43 -0.80
CA ASP A 150 12.38 -8.78 -1.76
C ASP A 150 12.71 -10.28 -1.73
N ASN A 151 12.63 -10.91 -0.57
CA ASN A 151 12.84 -12.36 -0.44
C ASN A 151 11.65 -13.15 -1.01
N ALA A 152 10.42 -12.73 -0.75
CA ALA A 152 9.22 -13.35 -1.31
C ALA A 152 9.20 -13.24 -2.86
N ASP A 153 9.56 -12.10 -3.41
CA ASP A 153 9.67 -11.91 -4.85
C ASP A 153 10.78 -12.77 -5.48
N LYS A 154 11.91 -12.95 -4.79
CA LYS A 154 12.99 -13.84 -5.25
C LYS A 154 12.57 -15.31 -5.22
N GLU A 155 11.89 -15.75 -4.17
CA GLU A 155 11.38 -17.11 -4.07
C GLU A 155 10.35 -17.39 -5.17
N LEU A 156 9.36 -16.49 -5.36
CA LEU A 156 8.35 -16.60 -6.41
C LEU A 156 8.99 -16.64 -7.80
N THR A 157 9.96 -15.77 -8.05
CA THR A 157 10.70 -15.72 -9.31
C THR A 157 11.46 -17.03 -9.56
N THR A 158 12.10 -17.57 -8.53
CA THR A 158 12.85 -18.84 -8.61
C THR A 158 11.91 -20.02 -8.90
N GLU A 159 10.77 -20.11 -8.22
CA GLU A 159 9.76 -21.13 -8.47
C GLU A 159 9.17 -21.02 -9.88
N PHE A 160 8.88 -19.79 -10.34
CA PHE A 160 8.39 -19.55 -11.69
C PHE A 160 9.39 -20.02 -12.76
N TYR A 161 10.67 -19.69 -12.62
CA TYR A 161 11.69 -20.14 -13.58
C TYR A 161 11.87 -21.66 -13.57
N LYS A 162 11.79 -22.30 -12.41
CA LYS A 162 11.84 -23.76 -12.29
C LYS A 162 10.68 -24.41 -13.04
N LEU A 163 9.44 -23.95 -12.77
CA LEU A 163 8.23 -24.46 -13.42
C LEU A 163 8.26 -24.24 -14.94
N PHE A 164 8.70 -23.06 -15.38
CA PHE A 164 8.86 -22.74 -16.78
C PHE A 164 9.87 -23.66 -17.47
N HIS A 165 11.00 -23.92 -16.83
CA HIS A 165 12.03 -24.82 -17.35
C HIS A 165 11.52 -26.26 -17.48
N GLU A 166 10.86 -26.78 -16.46
CA GLU A 166 10.25 -28.11 -16.44
C GLU A 166 9.19 -28.26 -17.56
N THR A 167 8.30 -27.27 -17.67
CA THR A 167 7.27 -27.27 -18.74
C THR A 167 7.89 -27.23 -20.12
N ARG A 168 8.94 -26.43 -20.34
CA ARG A 168 9.67 -26.38 -21.60
C ARG A 168 10.29 -27.74 -21.95
N LEU A 169 10.89 -28.41 -20.97
CA LEU A 169 11.47 -29.75 -21.20
C LEU A 169 10.41 -30.80 -21.54
N MET A 170 9.23 -30.75 -20.89
CA MET A 170 8.10 -31.64 -21.22
C MET A 170 7.61 -31.40 -22.64
N LEU A 171 7.47 -30.13 -23.06
CA LEU A 171 7.08 -29.81 -24.43
C LEU A 171 8.09 -30.32 -25.47
N ILE A 172 9.39 -30.14 -25.25
CA ILE A 172 10.43 -30.61 -26.13
C ILE A 172 10.37 -32.15 -26.25
N LYS A 173 10.18 -32.87 -25.14
CA LYS A 173 10.03 -34.34 -25.16
C LYS A 173 8.79 -34.77 -25.96
N ALA A 174 7.65 -34.09 -25.73
CA ALA A 174 6.41 -34.38 -26.44
C ALA A 174 6.53 -34.16 -27.97
N PHE A 175 7.20 -33.07 -28.37
CA PHE A 175 7.45 -32.81 -29.80
C PHE A 175 8.37 -33.86 -30.44
N LYS A 176 9.45 -34.27 -29.77
CA LYS A 176 10.36 -35.30 -30.26
C LYS A 176 9.67 -36.67 -30.39
N ALA A 177 8.78 -36.99 -29.46
CA ALA A 177 8.02 -38.27 -29.52
C ALA A 177 6.98 -38.33 -30.65
N LYS A 178 6.56 -37.20 -31.23
CA LYS A 178 5.64 -37.14 -32.38
C LYS A 178 6.36 -37.17 -33.74
N GLN A 179 7.67 -37.03 -33.76
CA GLN A 179 8.47 -37.03 -34.99
C GLN A 179 9.09 -38.40 -35.30
N ASN A 180 8.95 -39.36 -34.38
CA ASN A 180 9.26 -40.77 -34.57
C ASN A 180 7.97 -41.59 -34.76
#